data_1940077f024d881bab3016f63abf8a32
#
_entry.id   1940077f024d881bab3016f63abf8a32
#
_cell.length_a   1.000
_cell.length_b   1.000
_cell.length_c   1.000
_cell.angle_alpha   90.00
_cell.angle_beta   90.00
_cell.angle_gamma   90.00
#
_symmetry.space_group_name_H-M   'P 1'
#
loop_
_entity.id
_entity.type
_entity.pdbx_description
1 polymer ?
#
loop_
_entity_poly.entity_id
_entity_poly.type
_entity_poly.pdbx_seq_one_letter_code
_entity_poly.pdbx_strand_id
1 'polypeptide(L)'
;MSGSTQATPATPAKIAVIDDDRFIRYLLDLHLRKAGYEVFPAEDAVAAGRVVVDHKPDVILCDVDMPFMDGYEFVSALRADPQTRHIPVIFLTVNQNVGERAKQLGAGHLMKPVMADELLRTVAKVAPRAKPTA
;
A
#
# COMPACT_ATOMS: atom_id res chain seq x y z
N MET A 1 15.53 -31.20 7.59
CA MET A 1 15.17 -30.94 7.94
C MET A 1 14.94 -30.33 8.12
N SER A 2 15.03 -30.55 7.73
CA SER A 2 14.74 -30.02 8.00
C SER A 2 14.36 -29.21 8.09
N GLY A 3 14.31 -29.36 7.95
CA GLY A 3 13.87 -28.68 8.17
C GLY A 3 13.68 -27.89 8.19
N SER A 4 13.70 -28.09 8.14
CA SER A 4 13.36 -27.50 8.39
C SER A 4 13.27 -26.66 8.50
N THR A 5 13.56 -26.93 8.40
CA THR A 5 13.45 -26.25 8.63
C THR A 5 12.86 -25.61 8.46
N GLN A 6 12.42 -26.00 8.41
CA GLN A 6 11.50 -25.53 8.41
C GLN A 6 11.26 -24.73 8.75
N ALA A 7 11.19 -25.24 8.83
CA ALA A 7 11.26 -23.84 8.55
C ALA A 7 10.08 -23.00 8.97
N THR A 8 10.32 -21.82 9.55
CA THR A 8 9.27 -20.85 9.83
C THR A 8 8.80 -20.22 8.52
N PRO A 9 7.52 -20.22 8.21
CA PRO A 9 7.03 -19.50 7.02
C PRO A 9 7.42 -18.05 7.09
N ALA A 10 7.78 -17.48 5.96
CA ALA A 10 8.05 -16.05 5.88
C ALA A 10 6.78 -15.28 6.23
N THR A 11 6.94 -14.23 7.03
CA THR A 11 5.82 -13.33 7.33
C THR A 11 5.51 -12.51 6.08
N PRO A 12 4.28 -12.54 5.55
CA PRO A 12 3.95 -11.74 4.39
C PRO A 12 4.01 -10.25 4.69
N ALA A 13 4.42 -9.47 3.70
CA ALA A 13 4.34 -8.03 3.81
C ALA A 13 2.87 -7.60 3.86
N LYS A 14 2.60 -6.55 4.61
CA LYS A 14 1.26 -6.02 4.84
C LYS A 14 1.04 -4.80 3.97
N ILE A 15 0.00 -4.82 3.16
CA ILE A 15 -0.33 -3.75 2.23
C ILE A 15 -1.67 -3.15 2.61
N ALA A 16 -1.69 -1.85 2.89
CA ALA A 16 -2.95 -1.13 3.05
C ALA A 16 -3.42 -0.66 1.68
N VAL A 17 -4.68 -0.88 1.36
CA VAL A 17 -5.29 -0.44 0.10
C VAL A 17 -6.40 0.54 0.43
N ILE A 18 -6.17 1.80 0.12
CA ILE A 18 -7.07 2.89 0.47
C ILE A 18 -7.66 3.48 -0.80
N ASP A 19 -8.94 3.23 -1.03
CA ASP A 19 -9.65 3.73 -2.20
C ASP A 19 -11.14 3.71 -1.87
N ASP A 20 -11.86 4.79 -2.20
CA ASP A 20 -13.30 4.85 -1.95
C ASP A 20 -14.10 4.01 -2.93
N ASP A 21 -13.52 3.62 -4.06
CA ASP A 21 -14.17 2.76 -5.03
C ASP A 21 -14.02 1.30 -4.61
N ARG A 22 -15.16 0.69 -4.27
CA ARG A 22 -15.21 -0.70 -3.79
C ARG A 22 -14.67 -1.70 -4.80
N PHE A 23 -14.95 -1.47 -6.07
CA PHE A 23 -14.51 -2.37 -7.13
C PHE A 23 -12.99 -2.34 -7.29
N ILE A 24 -12.41 -1.15 -7.24
CA ILE A 24 -10.95 -1.00 -7.31
C ILE A 24 -10.29 -1.67 -6.10
N ARG A 25 -10.81 -1.44 -4.89
CA ARG A 25 -10.29 -2.11 -3.69
C ARG A 25 -10.32 -3.63 -3.86
N TYR A 26 -11.42 -4.15 -4.38
CA TYR A 26 -11.56 -5.59 -4.57
C TYR A 26 -10.52 -6.13 -5.54
N LEU A 27 -10.32 -5.48 -6.68
CA LEU A 27 -9.35 -5.94 -7.68
C LEU A 27 -7.93 -5.89 -7.14
N LEU A 28 -7.56 -4.80 -6.47
CA LEU A 28 -6.22 -4.69 -5.91
C LEU A 28 -5.99 -5.74 -4.84
N ASP A 29 -6.97 -5.94 -3.97
CA ASP A 29 -6.92 -6.97 -2.94
C ASP A 29 -6.69 -8.35 -3.56
N LEU A 30 -7.45 -8.68 -4.60
CA LEU A 30 -7.34 -9.97 -5.27
C LEU A 30 -5.92 -10.19 -5.82
N HIS A 31 -5.40 -9.22 -6.56
CA HIS A 31 -4.06 -9.34 -7.16
C HIS A 31 -2.96 -9.43 -6.10
N LEU A 32 -3.06 -8.63 -5.06
CA LEU A 32 -2.04 -8.61 -4.01
C LEU A 32 -2.05 -9.89 -3.19
N ARG A 33 -3.22 -10.38 -2.83
CA ARG A 33 -3.31 -11.64 -2.08
C ARG A 33 -2.79 -12.82 -2.89
N LYS A 34 -3.09 -12.86 -4.18
CA LYS A 34 -2.55 -13.91 -5.06
C LYS A 34 -1.03 -13.89 -5.11
N ALA A 35 -0.44 -12.72 -4.95
CA ALA A 35 1.02 -12.57 -4.94
C ALA A 35 1.64 -12.85 -3.56
N GLY A 36 0.83 -13.17 -2.55
CA GLY A 36 1.32 -13.55 -1.24
C GLY A 36 1.33 -12.45 -0.20
N TYR A 37 0.78 -11.29 -0.51
CA TYR A 37 0.70 -10.19 0.46
C TYR A 37 -0.52 -10.32 1.35
N GLU A 38 -0.41 -9.78 2.55
CA GLU A 38 -1.55 -9.60 3.44
C GLU A 38 -2.13 -8.21 3.19
N VAL A 39 -3.45 -8.10 2.98
CA VAL A 39 -4.07 -6.87 2.51
C VAL A 39 -5.09 -6.35 3.51
N PHE A 40 -5.04 -5.06 3.77
CA PHE A 40 -5.95 -4.36 4.68
C PHE A 40 -6.63 -3.24 3.91
N PRO A 41 -7.88 -3.42 3.50
CA PRO A 41 -8.58 -2.38 2.73
C PRO A 41 -9.17 -1.31 3.62
N ALA A 42 -9.26 -0.09 3.10
CA ALA A 42 -9.92 1.03 3.75
C ALA A 42 -10.60 1.89 2.70
N GLU A 43 -11.79 2.40 3.01
CA GLU A 43 -12.58 3.15 2.05
C GLU A 43 -12.39 4.67 2.15
N ASP A 44 -11.79 5.15 3.23
CA ASP A 44 -11.57 6.57 3.45
C ASP A 44 -10.41 6.79 4.41
N ALA A 45 -10.09 8.06 4.67
CA ALA A 45 -8.96 8.41 5.53
C ALA A 45 -9.16 7.97 6.98
N VAL A 46 -10.39 7.96 7.48
CA VAL A 46 -10.65 7.54 8.85
C VAL A 46 -10.36 6.06 9.02
N ALA A 47 -10.91 5.23 8.12
CA ALA A 47 -10.64 3.79 8.14
C ALA A 47 -9.15 3.52 7.92
N ALA A 48 -8.51 4.27 7.02
CA ALA A 48 -7.09 4.14 6.73
C ALA A 48 -6.24 4.42 7.97
N GLY A 49 -6.59 5.45 8.74
CA GLY A 49 -5.88 5.75 9.97
C GLY A 49 -5.91 4.60 10.96
N ARG A 50 -7.05 3.94 11.06
CA ARG A 50 -7.19 2.76 11.94
C ARG A 50 -6.33 1.60 11.43
N VAL A 51 -6.31 1.38 10.12
CA VAL A 51 -5.48 0.33 9.53
C VAL A 51 -4.01 0.58 9.86
N VAL A 52 -3.55 1.81 9.72
CA VAL A 52 -2.16 2.16 9.98
C VAL A 52 -1.80 1.90 11.45
N VAL A 53 -2.66 2.32 12.37
CA VAL A 53 -2.40 2.15 13.81
C VAL A 53 -2.47 0.68 14.21
N ASP A 54 -3.49 -0.04 13.76
CA ASP A 54 -3.77 -1.39 14.23
C ASP A 54 -2.88 -2.45 13.57
N HIS A 55 -2.55 -2.26 12.29
CA HIS A 55 -1.87 -3.29 11.51
C HIS A 55 -0.45 -2.93 11.09
N LYS A 56 -0.08 -1.66 11.16
CA LYS A 56 1.27 -1.19 10.81
C LYS A 56 1.72 -1.72 9.45
N PRO A 57 1.04 -1.29 8.39
CA PRO A 57 1.35 -1.83 7.05
C PRO A 57 2.76 -1.49 6.61
N ASP A 58 3.30 -2.34 5.76
CA ASP A 58 4.63 -2.17 5.18
C ASP A 58 4.61 -1.27 3.95
N VAL A 59 3.47 -1.18 3.27
CA VAL A 59 3.26 -0.32 2.09
C VAL A 59 1.83 0.17 2.12
N ILE A 60 1.62 1.39 1.67
CA ILE A 60 0.28 1.97 1.55
C ILE A 60 0.02 2.32 0.09
N LEU A 61 -1.05 1.77 -0.47
CA LEU A 61 -1.59 2.19 -1.76
C LEU A 61 -2.75 3.13 -1.45
N CYS A 62 -2.68 4.35 -1.93
CA CYS A 62 -3.65 5.37 -1.53
C CYS A 62 -4.19 6.14 -2.72
N ASP A 63 -5.50 6.08 -2.92
CA ASP A 63 -6.18 6.92 -3.88
C ASP A 63 -5.98 8.39 -3.52
N VAL A 64 -5.76 9.22 -4.51
CA VAL A 64 -5.63 10.66 -4.29
C VAL A 64 -6.99 11.28 -4.02
N ASP A 65 -8.02 10.88 -4.78
CA ASP A 65 -9.35 11.49 -4.70
C ASP A 65 -10.25 10.70 -3.77
N MET A 66 -10.38 11.17 -2.54
CA MET A 66 -11.24 10.55 -1.54
C MET A 66 -12.12 11.61 -0.89
N PRO A 67 -13.31 11.22 -0.38
CA PRO A 67 -14.15 12.18 0.32
C PRO A 67 -13.51 12.63 1.64
N PHE A 68 -13.81 13.87 2.03
CA PHE A 68 -13.43 14.51 3.30
C PHE A 68 -11.96 14.89 3.39
N MET A 69 -11.05 13.97 3.14
CA MET A 69 -9.61 14.21 3.16
C MET A 69 -9.00 13.47 1.99
N ASP A 70 -8.32 14.19 1.09
CA ASP A 70 -7.70 13.53 -0.06
C ASP A 70 -6.43 12.77 0.35
N GLY A 71 -5.92 11.99 -0.60
CA GLY A 71 -4.75 11.15 -0.34
C GLY A 71 -3.51 11.95 0.01
N TYR A 72 -3.33 13.12 -0.58
CA TYR A 72 -2.17 13.97 -0.28
C TYR A 72 -2.21 14.44 1.17
N GLU A 73 -3.37 14.87 1.63
CA GLU A 73 -3.55 15.32 3.02
C GLU A 73 -3.29 14.17 3.99
N PHE A 74 -3.83 13.00 3.67
CA PHE A 74 -3.62 11.82 4.51
C PHE A 74 -2.14 11.48 4.62
N VAL A 75 -1.43 11.45 3.50
CA VAL A 75 -0.01 11.09 3.49
C VAL A 75 0.84 12.19 4.13
N SER A 76 0.46 13.46 3.96
CA SER A 76 1.14 14.55 4.68
C SER A 76 1.10 14.33 6.19
N ALA A 77 -0.04 13.88 6.71
CA ALA A 77 -0.16 13.57 8.13
C ALA A 77 0.74 12.40 8.53
N LEU A 78 0.84 11.38 7.68
CA LEU A 78 1.75 10.25 7.96
C LEU A 78 3.21 10.72 8.00
N ARG A 79 3.59 11.60 7.10
CA ARG A 79 4.98 12.10 7.03
C ARG A 79 5.34 12.99 8.22
N ALA A 80 4.34 13.61 8.84
CA ALA A 80 4.56 14.45 10.03
C ALA A 80 4.73 13.64 11.31
N ASP A 81 4.36 12.36 11.30
CA ASP A 81 4.41 11.50 12.49
C ASP A 81 5.66 10.62 12.42
N PRO A 82 6.56 10.70 13.43
CA PRO A 82 7.76 9.86 13.45
C PRO A 82 7.50 8.37 13.36
N GLN A 83 6.33 7.89 13.78
CA GLN A 83 6.01 6.48 13.76
C GLN A 83 5.56 5.98 12.39
N THR A 84 5.13 6.88 11.50
CA THR A 84 4.57 6.50 10.20
C THR A 84 5.29 7.11 9.02
N ARG A 85 6.15 8.11 9.24
CA ARG A 85 6.78 8.85 8.14
C ARG A 85 7.66 8.01 7.23
N HIS A 86 8.06 6.82 7.68
CA HIS A 86 8.93 5.92 6.92
C HIS A 86 8.16 4.96 6.03
N ILE A 87 6.84 4.88 6.15
CA ILE A 87 6.06 3.89 5.40
C ILE A 87 6.02 4.27 3.92
N PRO A 88 6.46 3.40 3.02
CA PRO A 88 6.35 3.64 1.58
C PRO A 88 4.90 3.82 1.15
N VAL A 89 4.66 4.83 0.34
CA VAL A 89 3.31 5.13 -0.19
C VAL A 89 3.37 5.15 -1.70
N ILE A 90 2.35 4.58 -2.33
CA ILE A 90 2.13 4.63 -3.77
C ILE A 90 0.75 5.21 -3.99
N PHE A 91 0.67 6.38 -4.61
CA PHE A 91 -0.63 7.00 -4.94
C PHE A 91 -1.26 6.32 -6.15
N LEU A 92 -2.57 6.22 -6.13
CA LEU A 92 -3.38 5.72 -7.25
C LEU A 92 -4.20 6.90 -7.76
N THR A 93 -4.12 7.19 -9.06
CA THR A 93 -4.75 8.39 -9.58
C THR A 93 -5.02 8.32 -11.07
N VAL A 94 -6.01 9.07 -11.53
CA VAL A 94 -6.22 9.33 -12.97
C VAL A 94 -5.54 10.62 -13.40
N ASN A 95 -4.99 11.39 -12.48
CA ASN A 95 -4.40 12.70 -12.76
C ASN A 95 -2.92 12.56 -13.09
N GLN A 96 -2.55 12.94 -14.32
CA GLN A 96 -1.17 12.84 -14.78
C GLN A 96 -0.23 13.82 -14.07
N ASN A 97 -0.76 14.80 -13.36
CA ASN A 97 0.06 15.80 -12.66
C ASN A 97 0.46 15.37 -11.24
N VAL A 98 0.17 14.11 -10.89
CA VAL A 98 0.46 13.59 -9.55
C VAL A 98 1.96 13.52 -9.23
N GLY A 99 2.80 13.37 -10.27
CA GLY A 99 4.22 13.06 -10.07
C GLY A 99 4.95 14.03 -9.16
N GLU A 100 4.75 15.33 -9.35
CA GLU A 100 5.45 16.35 -8.56
C GLU A 100 5.02 16.28 -7.09
N ARG A 101 3.71 16.18 -6.85
CA ARG A 101 3.19 16.12 -5.49
C ARG A 101 3.60 14.84 -4.79
N ALA A 102 3.57 13.72 -5.49
CA ALA A 102 4.02 12.45 -4.95
C ALA A 102 5.49 12.54 -4.56
N LYS A 103 6.32 13.11 -5.41
CA LYS A 103 7.75 13.27 -5.15
C LYS A 103 7.99 14.11 -3.90
N GLN A 104 7.26 15.20 -3.73
CA GLN A 104 7.37 16.06 -2.54
C GLN A 104 7.06 15.29 -1.26
N LEU A 105 6.18 14.30 -1.35
CA LEU A 105 5.77 13.47 -0.21
C LEU A 105 6.59 12.18 -0.10
N GLY A 106 7.63 12.04 -0.92
CA GLY A 106 8.46 10.84 -0.91
C GLY A 106 7.68 9.60 -1.32
N ALA A 107 6.74 9.73 -2.22
CA ALA A 107 5.84 8.65 -2.63
C ALA A 107 5.98 8.33 -4.12
N GLY A 108 5.67 7.09 -4.49
CA GLY A 108 5.48 6.70 -5.87
C GLY A 108 4.04 6.92 -6.30
N HIS A 109 3.74 6.56 -7.56
CA HIS A 109 2.37 6.63 -8.04
C HIS A 109 2.14 5.63 -9.16
N LEU A 110 0.88 5.23 -9.31
CA LEU A 110 0.39 4.41 -10.41
C LEU A 110 -0.83 5.07 -11.00
N MET A 111 -0.91 5.07 -12.33
CA MET A 111 -2.08 5.62 -13.02
C MET A 111 -3.18 4.57 -13.07
N LYS A 112 -4.42 5.02 -12.88
CA LYS A 112 -5.60 4.17 -13.08
C LYS A 112 -5.95 4.14 -14.58
N PRO A 113 -6.40 3.02 -15.13
CA PRO A 113 -6.61 1.73 -14.44
C PRO A 113 -5.28 1.03 -14.12
N VAL A 114 -5.19 0.52 -12.90
CA VAL A 114 -3.95 -0.12 -12.43
C VAL A 114 -3.89 -1.54 -12.97
N MET A 115 -2.86 -1.83 -13.74
CA MET A 115 -2.65 -3.17 -14.29
C MET A 115 -1.92 -4.03 -13.28
N ALA A 116 -2.30 -5.31 -13.23
CA ALA A 116 -1.79 -6.23 -12.20
C ALA A 116 -0.27 -6.34 -12.19
N ASP A 117 0.34 -6.49 -13.37
CA ASP A 117 1.79 -6.66 -13.46
C ASP A 117 2.54 -5.40 -13.03
N GLU A 118 2.03 -4.23 -13.40
CA GLU A 118 2.62 -2.95 -12.98
C GLU A 118 2.47 -2.76 -11.47
N LEU A 119 1.30 -3.06 -10.93
CA LEU A 119 1.04 -3.02 -9.48
C LEU A 119 2.06 -3.87 -8.73
N LEU A 120 2.20 -5.12 -9.13
CA LEU A 120 3.07 -6.06 -8.42
C LEU A 120 4.54 -5.67 -8.53
N ARG A 121 4.98 -5.18 -9.68
CA ARG A 121 6.36 -4.67 -9.84
C ARG A 121 6.61 -3.47 -8.93
N THR A 122 5.67 -2.54 -8.90
CA THR A 122 5.83 -1.32 -8.13
C THR A 122 5.83 -1.60 -6.63
N VAL A 123 4.93 -2.45 -6.16
CA VAL A 123 4.88 -2.85 -4.76
C VAL A 123 6.15 -3.60 -4.36
N ALA A 124 6.61 -4.51 -5.22
CA ALA A 124 7.80 -5.32 -4.92
C ALA A 124 9.06 -4.47 -4.73
N LYS A 125 9.14 -3.30 -5.37
CA LYS A 125 10.29 -2.42 -5.23
C LYS A 125 10.41 -1.81 -3.85
N VAL A 126 9.30 -1.62 -3.16
CA VAL A 126 9.28 -0.90 -1.88
C VAL A 126 8.87 -1.78 -0.71
N ALA A 127 8.21 -2.90 -0.96
CA ALA A 127 7.80 -3.81 0.12
C ALA A 127 9.01 -4.53 0.68
N PRO A 128 9.04 -4.76 2.01
CA PRO A 128 10.06 -5.64 2.55
C PRO A 128 9.92 -7.00 1.92
N ARG A 129 11.05 -7.59 1.56
CA ARG A 129 11.02 -8.90 0.94
C ARG A 129 10.51 -9.92 1.94
N ALA A 130 9.42 -10.61 1.58
CA ALA A 130 9.03 -11.80 2.30
C ALA A 130 10.12 -12.83 2.03
N LYS A 131 10.92 -13.16 3.02
CA LYS A 131 12.01 -14.09 2.82
C LYS A 131 11.44 -15.46 2.59
N PRO A 132 11.88 -16.15 1.55
CA PRO A 132 11.47 -17.52 1.41
C PRO A 132 11.97 -18.29 2.63
N THR A 133 11.14 -19.16 3.09
CA THR A 133 11.59 -20.11 4.08
C THR A 133 12.63 -20.96 3.41
N ALA A 134 13.75 -20.84 3.92
CA ALA A 134 14.94 -21.48 3.35
C ALA A 134 14.72 -22.37 2.19
#